data_cdbf1de9e5cde58665db89720ffa087f
#
_entry.id   cdbf1de9e5cde58665db89720ffa087f
#
_cell.length_a   1.000
_cell.length_b   1.000
_cell.length_c   1.000
_cell.angle_alpha   90.00
_cell.angle_beta   90.00
_cell.angle_gamma   90.00
#
_symmetry.space_group_name_H-M   'P 1'
#
loop_
_entity.id
_entity.type
_entity.pdbx_description
1 polymer ?
#
loop_
_entity_poly.entity_id
_entity_poly.type
_entity_poly.pdbx_seq_one_letter_code
_entity_poly.pdbx_strand_id
1 'polypeptide(L)'
;SEMCIRDRLRTGDTLATKAVPVFYGKPEISTPYTCKRYKAVNKADMDKISQALSKMCQEDLTMKVVNDSANRQTLLYGMGDQHIDVIVSKLQEQYKVNVELSKPKVAFRETIRKKSDIDKKYKKQSGGHGQYGHVKMTFEPSGDLDTPYVFEQIVVGGAVPKNYFPAVEKGLQESVVSGPLAAYPVVGVKAVLYDGSYHPVDSSEMAFKTATKMAFKDGFLAASPVLLEPIVNMQIRVPDKFTGDVMGDLNKRRGRVLGMNPDKQGYTIVEADVPELEIYGYATILRSMTGGAGDFSYTCLLYTSPSPRDRSVS
;
A
#
# COMPACT_ATOMS: atom_id res chain seq x y z
N SER A 1 25.00 30.66 -23.79
CA SER A 1 24.17 29.52 -24.27
C SER A 1 24.72 28.13 -23.86
N GLU A 2 26.03 27.98 -23.65
CA GLU A 2 26.63 26.71 -23.16
C GLU A 2 26.27 26.41 -21.71
N MET A 3 26.13 27.40 -20.85
CA MET A 3 25.69 27.23 -19.45
C MET A 3 24.30 26.61 -19.36
N CYS A 4 23.36 26.99 -20.22
CA CYS A 4 21.99 26.45 -20.20
C CYS A 4 21.88 24.96 -20.61
N ILE A 5 22.85 24.44 -21.37
CA ILE A 5 22.88 23.01 -21.74
C ILE A 5 23.41 22.19 -20.57
N ARG A 6 24.43 22.68 -19.88
CA ARG A 6 25.09 22.00 -18.76
C ARG A 6 24.13 21.74 -17.57
N ASP A 7 23.24 22.69 -17.31
CA ASP A 7 22.27 22.58 -16.19
C ASP A 7 21.09 21.65 -16.48
N ARG A 8 20.92 21.18 -17.73
CA ARG A 8 19.82 20.33 -18.14
C ARG A 8 20.22 18.88 -18.46
N LEU A 9 21.54 18.59 -18.48
CA LEU A 9 22.05 17.25 -18.74
C LEU A 9 21.75 16.29 -17.60
N ARG A 10 21.29 15.11 -17.97
CA ARG A 10 21.03 14.01 -17.04
C ARG A 10 21.88 12.81 -17.40
N THR A 11 22.11 11.95 -16.41
CA THR A 11 22.77 10.66 -16.65
C THR A 11 22.01 9.88 -17.74
N GLY A 12 22.74 9.42 -18.77
CA GLY A 12 22.19 8.73 -19.94
C GLY A 12 21.79 9.64 -21.11
N ASP A 13 21.98 10.97 -21.03
CA ASP A 13 21.77 11.86 -22.17
C ASP A 13 22.94 11.79 -23.16
N THR A 14 22.62 11.87 -24.45
CA THR A 14 23.62 11.89 -25.51
C THR A 14 24.05 13.33 -25.78
N LEU A 15 25.35 13.56 -25.79
CA LEU A 15 26.01 14.81 -26.23
C LEU A 15 26.48 14.65 -27.65
N ALA A 16 26.04 15.50 -28.54
CA ALA A 16 26.49 15.52 -29.93
C ALA A 16 26.76 16.95 -30.41
N THR A 17 27.65 17.08 -31.40
CA THR A 17 27.89 18.36 -32.08
C THR A 17 26.77 18.62 -33.08
N LYS A 18 26.48 19.90 -33.38
CA LYS A 18 25.54 20.28 -34.44
C LYS A 18 25.90 19.74 -35.81
N ALA A 19 27.17 19.54 -36.07
CA ALA A 19 27.69 19.07 -37.37
C ALA A 19 27.49 17.55 -37.57
N VAL A 20 27.47 16.78 -36.46
CA VAL A 20 27.25 15.33 -36.48
C VAL A 20 26.24 14.98 -35.41
N PRO A 21 24.94 15.05 -35.70
CA PRO A 21 23.91 14.70 -34.73
C PRO A 21 23.86 13.18 -34.59
N VAL A 22 24.47 12.66 -33.53
CA VAL A 22 24.39 11.24 -33.16
C VAL A 22 23.48 11.12 -31.95
N PHE A 23 22.55 10.17 -31.96
CA PHE A 23 21.68 9.85 -30.84
C PHE A 23 21.90 8.39 -30.45
N TYR A 24 22.33 8.17 -29.22
CA TYR A 24 22.40 6.84 -28.61
C TYR A 24 21.12 6.58 -27.84
N GLY A 25 20.51 5.41 -28.03
CA GLY A 25 19.36 4.97 -27.23
C GLY A 25 19.72 4.93 -25.73
N LYS A 26 18.76 5.24 -24.88
CA LYS A 26 18.97 5.11 -23.43
C LYS A 26 19.25 3.65 -23.07
N PRO A 27 20.28 3.37 -22.25
CA PRO A 27 20.55 2.00 -21.80
C PRO A 27 19.35 1.48 -20.98
N GLU A 28 19.09 0.18 -21.08
CA GLU A 28 18.18 -0.50 -20.17
C GLU A 28 18.78 -0.50 -18.77
N ILE A 29 18.08 0.13 -17.83
CA ILE A 29 18.52 0.25 -16.45
C ILE A 29 17.76 -0.77 -15.62
N SER A 30 18.49 -1.57 -14.85
CA SER A 30 17.91 -2.54 -13.94
C SER A 30 17.01 -1.86 -12.92
N THR A 31 15.80 -2.38 -12.77
CA THR A 31 14.83 -1.89 -11.77
C THR A 31 15.32 -2.20 -10.36
N PRO A 32 15.40 -1.22 -9.46
CA PRO A 32 15.79 -1.48 -8.08
C PRO A 32 14.75 -2.33 -7.37
N TYR A 33 15.16 -3.40 -6.72
CA TYR A 33 14.30 -4.42 -6.10
C TYR A 33 14.45 -4.52 -4.59
N THR A 34 15.47 -3.90 -3.99
CA THR A 34 15.61 -3.84 -2.53
C THR A 34 15.00 -2.53 -2.04
N CYS A 35 14.13 -2.62 -1.04
CA CYS A 35 13.41 -1.49 -0.49
C CYS A 35 13.62 -1.40 1.02
N LYS A 36 13.95 -0.21 1.54
CA LYS A 36 13.95 0.11 2.98
C LYS A 36 13.20 1.41 3.23
N ARG A 37 12.47 1.44 4.34
CA ARG A 37 11.90 2.68 4.84
C ARG A 37 12.98 3.48 5.52
N TYR A 38 13.06 4.79 5.25
CA TYR A 38 13.95 5.68 5.98
C TYR A 38 13.20 6.74 6.77
N LYS A 39 13.82 7.21 7.84
CA LYS A 39 13.37 8.37 8.63
C LYS A 39 14.56 9.27 8.88
N ALA A 40 14.33 10.57 8.87
CA ALA A 40 15.32 11.52 9.38
C ALA A 40 15.50 11.31 10.88
N VAL A 41 16.73 11.23 11.34
CA VAL A 41 17.06 11.21 12.77
C VAL A 41 16.66 12.53 13.41
N ASN A 42 16.99 13.65 12.73
CA ASN A 42 16.55 14.97 13.13
C ASN A 42 15.49 15.50 12.14
N LYS A 43 14.31 15.87 12.66
CA LYS A 43 13.21 16.40 11.84
C LYS A 43 13.57 17.66 11.05
N ALA A 44 14.46 18.48 11.56
CA ALA A 44 14.90 19.70 10.87
C ALA A 44 15.67 19.42 9.57
N ASP A 45 16.22 18.21 9.41
CA ASP A 45 17.00 17.83 8.23
C ASP A 45 16.14 17.23 7.09
N MET A 46 14.82 17.11 7.26
CA MET A 46 13.91 16.47 6.28
C MET A 46 14.04 17.07 4.88
N ASP A 47 14.01 18.41 4.77
CA ASP A 47 14.11 19.08 3.47
C ASP A 47 15.49 18.86 2.82
N LYS A 48 16.54 18.92 3.63
CA LYS A 48 17.92 18.68 3.19
C LYS A 48 18.13 17.25 2.70
N ILE A 49 17.56 16.26 3.41
CA ILE A 49 17.57 14.84 2.99
C ILE A 49 16.81 14.68 1.67
N SER A 50 15.63 15.28 1.54
CA SER A 50 14.82 15.19 0.32
C SER A 50 15.56 15.78 -0.90
N GLN A 51 16.20 16.93 -0.74
CA GLN A 51 17.00 17.57 -1.79
C GLN A 51 18.23 16.72 -2.14
N ALA A 52 18.93 16.18 -1.14
CA ALA A 52 20.10 15.33 -1.34
C ALA A 52 19.72 14.05 -2.12
N LEU A 53 18.68 13.35 -1.68
CA LEU A 53 18.19 12.14 -2.35
C LEU A 53 17.71 12.43 -3.77
N SER A 54 17.05 13.56 -4.01
CA SER A 54 16.62 13.97 -5.35
C SER A 54 17.81 14.17 -6.30
N LYS A 55 18.93 14.77 -5.82
CA LYS A 55 20.16 14.90 -6.59
C LYS A 55 20.81 13.54 -6.86
N MET A 56 20.90 12.69 -5.84
CA MET A 56 21.48 11.35 -5.99
C MET A 56 20.67 10.49 -6.96
N CYS A 57 19.34 10.59 -7.02
CA CYS A 57 18.49 9.92 -8.01
C CYS A 57 18.75 10.42 -9.46
N GLN A 58 19.27 11.62 -9.65
CA GLN A 58 19.67 12.13 -10.98
C GLN A 58 21.04 11.59 -11.41
N GLU A 59 21.93 11.32 -10.45
CA GLU A 59 23.24 10.75 -10.68
C GLU A 59 23.18 9.23 -10.87
N ASP A 60 22.39 8.56 -10.05
CA ASP A 60 22.23 7.11 -10.03
C ASP A 60 20.79 6.70 -10.39
N LEU A 61 20.61 6.23 -11.61
CA LEU A 61 19.33 5.80 -12.15
C LEU A 61 18.87 4.45 -11.59
N THR A 62 19.72 3.73 -10.85
CA THR A 62 19.38 2.45 -10.19
C THR A 62 18.82 2.62 -8.78
N MET A 63 18.67 3.87 -8.31
CA MET A 63 17.97 4.18 -7.07
C MET A 63 16.67 4.92 -7.31
N LYS A 64 15.73 4.75 -6.39
CA LYS A 64 14.43 5.43 -6.44
C LYS A 64 13.96 5.79 -5.04
N VAL A 65 13.33 6.94 -4.90
CA VAL A 65 12.65 7.36 -3.67
C VAL A 65 11.17 7.46 -3.95
N VAL A 66 10.35 6.81 -3.10
CA VAL A 66 8.89 6.80 -3.23
C VAL A 66 8.28 7.28 -1.92
N ASN A 67 7.39 8.26 -2.00
CA ASN A 67 6.57 8.67 -0.88
C ASN A 67 5.26 7.86 -0.89
N ASP A 68 5.16 6.89 0.02
CA ASP A 68 3.96 6.07 0.22
C ASP A 68 3.04 6.78 1.22
N SER A 69 2.14 7.58 0.70
CA SER A 69 1.18 8.34 1.49
C SER A 69 0.17 7.44 2.23
N ALA A 70 -0.16 6.28 1.65
CA ALA A 70 -1.12 5.33 2.22
C ALA A 70 -0.63 4.77 3.57
N ASN A 71 0.66 4.44 3.66
CA ASN A 71 1.27 3.91 4.89
C ASN A 71 2.06 4.97 5.67
N ARG A 72 2.02 6.24 5.24
CA ARG A 72 2.75 7.36 5.84
C ARG A 72 4.22 7.02 6.04
N GLN A 73 4.89 6.62 4.96
CA GLN A 73 6.30 6.26 4.96
C GLN A 73 6.98 6.74 3.69
N THR A 74 8.30 6.92 3.78
CA THR A 74 9.14 7.17 2.62
C THR A 74 10.06 5.98 2.41
N LEU A 75 10.10 5.49 1.19
CA LEU A 75 10.80 4.28 0.79
C LEU A 75 12.00 4.64 -0.08
N LEU A 76 13.13 4.03 0.22
CA LEU A 76 14.36 4.09 -0.55
C LEU A 76 14.58 2.75 -1.23
N TYR A 77 14.61 2.76 -2.55
CA TYR A 77 14.88 1.59 -3.38
C TYR A 77 16.31 1.62 -3.89
N GLY A 78 16.94 0.46 -3.95
CA GLY A 78 18.29 0.24 -4.49
C GLY A 78 18.46 -1.18 -5.01
N MET A 79 19.61 -1.45 -5.62
CA MET A 79 19.97 -2.74 -6.22
C MET A 79 20.34 -3.81 -5.19
N GLY A 80 20.41 -3.48 -3.90
CA GLY A 80 20.75 -4.39 -2.80
C GLY A 80 21.03 -3.64 -1.51
N ASP A 81 21.23 -4.39 -0.42
CA ASP A 81 21.49 -3.81 0.90
C ASP A 81 22.76 -2.96 0.90
N GLN A 82 23.85 -3.44 0.30
CA GLN A 82 25.10 -2.67 0.18
C GLN A 82 24.93 -1.36 -0.58
N HIS A 83 24.11 -1.35 -1.64
CA HIS A 83 23.82 -0.13 -2.38
C HIS A 83 23.10 0.89 -1.49
N ILE A 84 22.10 0.46 -0.71
CA ILE A 84 21.39 1.33 0.24
C ILE A 84 22.35 1.85 1.32
N ASP A 85 23.26 1.02 1.82
CA ASP A 85 24.26 1.43 2.82
C ASP A 85 25.22 2.48 2.26
N VAL A 86 25.65 2.37 1.00
CA VAL A 86 26.44 3.39 0.30
C VAL A 86 25.67 4.71 0.16
N ILE A 87 24.37 4.66 -0.18
CA ILE A 87 23.54 5.87 -0.25
C ILE A 87 23.48 6.55 1.12
N VAL A 88 23.28 5.80 2.21
CA VAL A 88 23.26 6.34 3.58
C VAL A 88 24.60 6.93 3.97
N SER A 89 25.72 6.27 3.64
CA SER A 89 27.06 6.80 3.88
C SER A 89 27.30 8.12 3.15
N LYS A 90 26.88 8.23 1.88
CA LYS A 90 26.95 9.48 1.12
C LYS A 90 26.11 10.60 1.74
N LEU A 91 24.89 10.30 2.23
CA LEU A 91 24.06 11.27 2.96
C LEU A 91 24.79 11.82 4.19
N GLN A 92 25.45 10.94 4.95
CA GLN A 92 26.20 11.34 6.14
C GLN A 92 27.47 12.12 5.81
N GLU A 93 28.26 11.64 4.85
CA GLU A 93 29.59 12.22 4.55
C GLU A 93 29.51 13.51 3.76
N GLN A 94 28.68 13.56 2.71
CA GLN A 94 28.59 14.68 1.79
C GLN A 94 27.59 15.74 2.25
N TYR A 95 26.42 15.28 2.75
CA TYR A 95 25.32 16.19 3.11
C TYR A 95 25.20 16.45 4.61
N LYS A 96 25.99 15.74 5.45
CA LYS A 96 26.01 15.88 6.92
C LYS A 96 24.61 15.67 7.53
N VAL A 97 23.85 14.71 7.01
CA VAL A 97 22.53 14.31 7.50
C VAL A 97 22.49 12.84 7.80
N ASN A 98 21.74 12.45 8.85
CA ASN A 98 21.61 11.07 9.28
C ASN A 98 20.17 10.57 9.06
N VAL A 99 20.07 9.36 8.54
CA VAL A 99 18.80 8.64 8.36
C VAL A 99 18.84 7.31 9.07
N GLU A 100 17.72 6.92 9.63
CA GLU A 100 17.50 5.61 10.22
C GLU A 100 16.72 4.73 9.24
N LEU A 101 17.27 3.55 8.94
CA LEU A 101 16.64 2.57 8.08
C LEU A 101 15.81 1.56 8.88
N SER A 102 14.66 1.20 8.35
CA SER A 102 13.78 0.19 8.94
C SER A 102 13.06 -0.61 7.86
N LYS A 103 12.44 -1.73 8.26
CA LYS A 103 11.57 -2.50 7.35
C LYS A 103 10.42 -1.64 6.84
N PRO A 104 10.05 -1.74 5.54
CA PRO A 104 8.84 -1.13 5.02
C PRO A 104 7.61 -1.61 5.79
N LYS A 105 6.64 -0.73 5.93
CA LYS A 105 5.31 -1.14 6.39
C LYS A 105 4.56 -1.71 5.20
N VAL A 106 3.94 -2.83 5.39
CA VAL A 106 3.08 -3.46 4.38
C VAL A 106 1.70 -2.81 4.40
N ALA A 107 1.14 -2.59 3.23
CA ALA A 107 -0.15 -1.93 3.05
C ALA A 107 -1.30 -2.92 3.24
N PHE A 108 -1.57 -3.36 4.47
CA PHE A 108 -2.75 -4.16 4.76
C PHE A 108 -4.05 -3.41 4.48
N ARG A 109 -5.13 -4.15 4.25
CA ARG A 109 -6.51 -3.65 4.14
C ARG A 109 -7.41 -4.44 5.08
N GLU A 110 -8.55 -3.86 5.43
CA GLU A 110 -9.59 -4.56 6.19
C GLU A 110 -10.81 -4.79 5.30
N THR A 111 -11.47 -5.94 5.46
CA THR A 111 -12.76 -6.23 4.82
C THR A 111 -13.60 -7.12 5.72
N ILE A 112 -14.83 -7.39 5.29
CA ILE A 112 -15.79 -8.25 6.00
C ILE A 112 -16.13 -9.47 5.16
N ARG A 113 -16.49 -10.58 5.82
CA ARG A 113 -16.86 -11.83 5.14
C ARG A 113 -18.35 -12.16 5.22
N LYS A 114 -19.06 -11.56 6.17
CA LYS A 114 -20.48 -11.86 6.42
C LYS A 114 -21.30 -10.58 6.38
N LYS A 115 -22.60 -10.75 6.19
CA LYS A 115 -23.57 -9.68 6.37
C LYS A 115 -23.82 -9.43 7.85
N SER A 116 -23.94 -8.18 8.25
CA SER A 116 -24.42 -7.74 9.56
C SER A 116 -25.57 -6.74 9.42
N ASP A 117 -26.42 -6.68 10.43
CA ASP A 117 -27.53 -5.74 10.52
C ASP A 117 -27.44 -5.02 11.86
N ILE A 118 -27.46 -3.69 11.83
CA ILE A 118 -27.22 -2.84 12.99
C ILE A 118 -28.26 -1.76 13.10
N ASP A 119 -28.88 -1.70 14.28
CA ASP A 119 -29.73 -0.60 14.75
C ASP A 119 -28.91 0.25 15.73
N LYS A 120 -28.59 1.48 15.36
CA LYS A 120 -27.77 2.36 16.19
C LYS A 120 -28.36 3.74 16.38
N LYS A 121 -28.54 4.10 17.65
CA LYS A 121 -28.99 5.43 18.07
C LYS A 121 -27.87 6.20 18.75
N TYR A 122 -27.65 7.42 18.26
CA TYR A 122 -26.83 8.41 18.95
C TYR A 122 -27.74 9.43 19.60
N LYS A 123 -27.77 9.45 20.94
CA LYS A 123 -28.51 10.43 21.73
C LYS A 123 -27.59 11.03 22.77
N LYS A 124 -27.44 12.36 22.73
CA LYS A 124 -26.70 13.10 23.74
C LYS A 124 -27.52 14.31 24.16
N GLN A 125 -27.70 14.47 25.46
CA GLN A 125 -28.45 15.57 26.04
C GLN A 125 -27.57 16.18 27.16
N SER A 126 -27.08 17.42 26.93
CA SER A 126 -26.20 18.11 27.87
C SER A 126 -26.68 19.56 28.05
N GLY A 127 -27.94 19.73 28.53
CA GLY A 127 -28.54 21.05 28.73
C GLY A 127 -28.88 21.78 27.41
N GLY A 128 -30.14 22.24 27.25
CA GLY A 128 -30.58 22.90 26.01
C GLY A 128 -30.93 21.93 24.89
N HIS A 129 -30.55 22.25 23.63
CA HIS A 129 -30.81 21.40 22.48
C HIS A 129 -30.00 20.10 22.57
N GLY A 130 -30.67 18.96 22.43
CA GLY A 130 -30.05 17.63 22.38
C GLY A 130 -29.40 17.33 21.01
N GLN A 131 -28.75 16.19 20.92
CA GLN A 131 -28.26 15.63 19.66
C GLN A 131 -28.93 14.26 19.47
N TYR A 132 -29.56 14.06 18.31
CA TYR A 132 -30.24 12.82 17.99
C TYR A 132 -29.98 12.38 16.56
N GLY A 133 -29.50 11.15 16.39
CA GLY A 133 -29.35 10.48 15.10
C GLY A 133 -29.60 8.99 15.27
N HIS A 134 -30.43 8.41 14.41
CA HIS A 134 -30.77 6.98 14.47
C HIS A 134 -30.73 6.41 13.06
N VAL A 135 -29.89 5.41 12.85
CA VAL A 135 -29.72 4.72 11.59
C VAL A 135 -29.85 3.21 11.79
N LYS A 136 -30.54 2.55 10.86
CA LYS A 136 -30.52 1.11 10.72
C LYS A 136 -29.87 0.78 9.40
N MET A 137 -28.76 0.05 9.47
CA MET A 137 -27.89 -0.20 8.34
C MET A 137 -27.48 -1.67 8.29
N THR A 138 -27.40 -2.20 7.06
CA THR A 138 -26.76 -3.47 6.83
C THR A 138 -25.39 -3.24 6.20
N PHE A 139 -24.42 -4.08 6.57
CA PHE A 139 -23.10 -4.12 6.01
C PHE A 139 -22.85 -5.52 5.44
N GLU A 140 -22.44 -5.60 4.18
CA GLU A 140 -22.19 -6.86 3.49
C GLU A 140 -20.99 -6.73 2.55
N PRO A 141 -20.30 -7.83 2.18
CA PRO A 141 -19.24 -7.78 1.19
C PRO A 141 -19.76 -7.25 -0.15
N SER A 142 -19.06 -6.28 -0.75
CA SER A 142 -19.45 -5.75 -2.07
C SER A 142 -19.05 -6.68 -3.23
N GLY A 143 -18.08 -7.58 -3.01
CA GLY A 143 -17.48 -8.40 -4.06
C GLY A 143 -16.38 -7.70 -4.87
N ASP A 144 -16.21 -6.39 -4.72
CA ASP A 144 -15.19 -5.59 -5.37
C ASP A 144 -14.24 -5.02 -4.31
N LEU A 145 -12.97 -5.45 -4.34
CA LEU A 145 -11.93 -5.02 -3.40
C LEU A 145 -11.18 -3.76 -3.87
N ASP A 146 -11.44 -3.28 -5.08
CA ASP A 146 -10.80 -2.07 -5.61
C ASP A 146 -11.50 -0.81 -5.09
N THR A 147 -12.80 -0.93 -4.76
CA THR A 147 -13.57 0.16 -4.15
C THR A 147 -13.63 0.04 -2.63
N PRO A 148 -13.37 1.13 -1.88
CA PRO A 148 -13.46 1.12 -0.42
C PRO A 148 -14.86 0.72 0.07
N TYR A 149 -15.89 1.36 -0.46
CA TYR A 149 -17.28 1.10 -0.08
C TYR A 149 -18.26 1.43 -1.21
N VAL A 150 -19.42 0.80 -1.15
CA VAL A 150 -20.62 1.16 -1.91
C VAL A 150 -21.70 1.56 -0.92
N PHE A 151 -22.32 2.72 -1.10
CA PHE A 151 -23.40 3.21 -0.27
C PHE A 151 -24.73 3.16 -1.03
N GLU A 152 -25.73 2.49 -0.45
CA GLU A 152 -27.09 2.44 -0.97
C GLU A 152 -28.07 2.95 0.11
N GLN A 153 -29.15 3.56 -0.35
CA GLN A 153 -30.23 4.00 0.52
C GLN A 153 -31.57 3.48 -0.03
N ILE A 154 -32.32 2.79 0.81
CA ILE A 154 -33.62 2.21 0.48
C ILE A 154 -34.67 2.60 1.52
N VAL A 155 -34.48 3.75 2.20
CA VAL A 155 -35.40 4.24 3.24
C VAL A 155 -36.79 4.53 2.68
N VAL A 156 -37.82 3.96 3.28
CA VAL A 156 -39.20 4.14 2.90
C VAL A 156 -39.94 4.99 3.97
N GLY A 157 -40.94 5.76 3.54
CA GLY A 157 -41.80 6.50 4.46
C GLY A 157 -41.19 7.73 5.13
N GLY A 158 -39.97 8.17 4.72
CA GLY A 158 -39.34 9.37 5.29
C GLY A 158 -38.83 9.20 6.72
N ALA A 159 -38.62 7.97 7.17
CA ALA A 159 -38.08 7.65 8.50
C ALA A 159 -36.77 8.39 8.79
N VAL A 160 -35.92 8.54 7.79
CA VAL A 160 -34.75 9.44 7.78
C VAL A 160 -34.98 10.46 6.66
N PRO A 161 -35.02 11.77 6.94
CA PRO A 161 -35.12 12.79 5.90
C PRO A 161 -33.94 12.80 4.94
N LYS A 162 -34.23 13.02 3.64
CA LYS A 162 -33.22 12.94 2.57
C LYS A 162 -32.04 13.86 2.76
N ASN A 163 -32.22 15.00 3.41
CA ASN A 163 -31.16 15.97 3.71
C ASN A 163 -30.05 15.41 4.63
N TYR A 164 -30.32 14.30 5.37
CA TYR A 164 -29.33 13.65 6.23
C TYR A 164 -28.55 12.51 5.54
N PHE A 165 -28.97 12.06 4.34
CA PHE A 165 -28.26 11.01 3.61
C PHE A 165 -26.80 11.36 3.30
N PRO A 166 -26.47 12.59 2.86
CA PRO A 166 -25.06 12.99 2.67
C PRO A 166 -24.24 12.95 3.98
N ALA A 167 -24.87 13.22 5.13
CA ALA A 167 -24.20 13.14 6.43
C ALA A 167 -23.92 11.68 6.83
N VAL A 168 -24.83 10.76 6.52
CA VAL A 168 -24.64 9.30 6.72
C VAL A 168 -23.50 8.82 5.85
N GLU A 169 -23.50 9.14 4.56
CA GLU A 169 -22.44 8.76 3.63
C GLU A 169 -21.07 9.33 4.04
N LYS A 170 -21.02 10.60 4.45
CA LYS A 170 -19.79 11.22 4.96
C LYS A 170 -19.29 10.53 6.23
N GLY A 171 -20.19 10.08 7.10
CA GLY A 171 -19.86 9.28 8.28
C GLY A 171 -19.21 7.94 7.90
N LEU A 172 -19.72 7.29 6.86
CA LEU A 172 -19.16 6.06 6.32
C LEU A 172 -17.79 6.32 5.66
N GLN A 173 -17.69 7.34 4.80
CA GLN A 173 -16.45 7.73 4.12
C GLN A 173 -15.29 7.99 5.10
N GLU A 174 -15.56 8.66 6.20
CA GLU A 174 -14.53 8.89 7.23
C GLU A 174 -14.19 7.62 8.02
N SER A 175 -15.11 6.69 8.14
CA SER A 175 -14.91 5.43 8.88
C SER A 175 -14.08 4.42 8.10
N VAL A 176 -14.19 4.36 6.77
CA VAL A 176 -13.45 3.41 5.93
C VAL A 176 -11.96 3.77 5.80
N VAL A 177 -11.57 5.00 6.11
CA VAL A 177 -10.16 5.43 6.08
C VAL A 177 -9.32 4.67 7.11
N SER A 178 -9.92 4.31 8.25
CA SER A 178 -9.24 3.62 9.35
C SER A 178 -10.20 2.60 9.95
N GLY A 179 -10.03 1.34 9.57
CA GLY A 179 -10.92 0.24 9.96
C GLY A 179 -10.88 -0.06 11.45
N PRO A 180 -11.96 -0.67 11.98
CA PRO A 180 -12.11 -0.93 13.41
C PRO A 180 -11.26 -2.11 13.91
N LEU A 181 -10.72 -2.98 13.04
CA LEU A 181 -9.99 -4.19 13.42
C LEU A 181 -8.54 -3.87 13.81
N ALA A 182 -7.80 -3.20 12.94
CA ALA A 182 -6.39 -2.90 13.12
C ALA A 182 -5.97 -1.52 12.57
N ALA A 183 -6.95 -0.64 12.34
CA ALA A 183 -6.79 0.72 11.83
C ALA A 183 -6.21 0.81 10.40
N TYR A 184 -6.32 -0.25 9.60
CA TYR A 184 -6.02 -0.20 8.18
C TYR A 184 -7.23 0.28 7.37
N PRO A 185 -7.01 0.84 6.16
CA PRO A 185 -8.11 1.23 5.29
C PRO A 185 -9.02 0.05 4.95
N VAL A 186 -10.32 0.30 4.95
CA VAL A 186 -11.35 -0.71 4.62
C VAL A 186 -11.60 -0.73 3.12
N VAL A 187 -11.82 -1.92 2.56
CA VAL A 187 -12.19 -2.14 1.16
C VAL A 187 -13.29 -3.20 1.05
N GLY A 188 -14.05 -3.13 -0.04
CA GLY A 188 -14.99 -4.18 -0.38
C GLY A 188 -16.23 -4.26 0.51
N VAL A 189 -16.72 -3.14 1.03
CA VAL A 189 -17.90 -3.09 1.91
C VAL A 189 -19.06 -2.40 1.21
N LYS A 190 -20.23 -3.07 1.17
CA LYS A 190 -21.49 -2.46 0.79
C LYS A 190 -22.28 -2.12 2.05
N ALA A 191 -22.65 -0.86 2.19
CA ALA A 191 -23.43 -0.33 3.30
C ALA A 191 -24.80 0.14 2.79
N VAL A 192 -25.87 -0.40 3.35
CA VAL A 192 -27.25 -0.06 2.96
C VAL A 192 -27.96 0.57 4.14
N LEU A 193 -28.41 1.82 3.98
CA LEU A 193 -29.31 2.48 4.92
C LEU A 193 -30.75 2.13 4.55
N TYR A 194 -31.46 1.40 5.41
CA TYR A 194 -32.81 0.94 5.08
C TYR A 194 -33.91 1.55 5.99
N ASP A 195 -33.55 2.00 7.20
CA ASP A 195 -34.50 2.60 8.15
C ASP A 195 -33.79 3.51 9.16
N GLY A 196 -34.51 4.15 10.02
CA GLY A 196 -34.00 4.98 11.10
C GLY A 196 -35.09 5.81 11.75
N SER A 197 -34.74 6.85 12.46
CA SER A 197 -35.67 7.87 12.93
C SER A 197 -34.96 9.19 13.16
N TYR A 198 -35.71 10.28 13.12
CA TYR A 198 -35.21 11.61 13.42
C TYR A 198 -36.04 12.30 14.49
N HIS A 199 -35.47 13.30 15.12
CA HIS A 199 -36.20 14.17 16.05
C HIS A 199 -36.26 15.59 15.48
N PRO A 200 -37.44 16.23 15.38
CA PRO A 200 -37.57 17.53 14.69
C PRO A 200 -36.65 18.64 15.18
N VAL A 201 -36.27 18.60 16.46
CA VAL A 201 -35.46 19.66 17.13
C VAL A 201 -34.01 19.24 17.33
N ASP A 202 -33.75 17.96 17.72
CA ASP A 202 -32.47 17.49 18.18
C ASP A 202 -31.64 16.80 17.08
N SER A 203 -32.25 16.53 15.92
CA SER A 203 -31.51 15.90 14.80
C SER A 203 -30.65 16.90 14.05
N SER A 204 -29.43 16.47 13.76
CA SER A 204 -28.45 17.27 13.01
C SER A 204 -27.60 16.35 12.12
N GLU A 205 -26.96 16.93 11.09
CA GLU A 205 -26.01 16.21 10.25
C GLU A 205 -24.90 15.57 11.07
N MET A 206 -24.40 16.28 12.09
CA MET A 206 -23.35 15.76 12.98
C MET A 206 -23.84 14.55 13.80
N ALA A 207 -25.09 14.55 14.25
CA ALA A 207 -25.66 13.44 14.99
C ALA A 207 -25.82 12.19 14.12
N PHE A 208 -26.31 12.35 12.87
CA PHE A 208 -26.40 11.24 11.91
C PHE A 208 -25.01 10.72 11.50
N LYS A 209 -24.07 11.60 11.24
CA LYS A 209 -22.66 11.24 10.97
C LYS A 209 -22.07 10.42 12.12
N THR A 210 -22.29 10.83 13.35
CA THR A 210 -21.80 10.12 14.55
C THR A 210 -22.52 8.76 14.72
N ALA A 211 -23.84 8.71 14.53
CA ALA A 211 -24.60 7.47 14.56
C ALA A 211 -24.11 6.47 13.53
N THR A 212 -23.79 6.94 12.30
CA THR A 212 -23.21 6.11 11.22
C THR A 212 -21.84 5.56 11.59
N LYS A 213 -20.95 6.38 12.14
CA LYS A 213 -19.64 5.91 12.60
C LYS A 213 -19.73 4.82 13.65
N MET A 214 -20.68 4.98 14.59
CA MET A 214 -20.93 3.96 15.60
C MET A 214 -21.54 2.69 14.99
N ALA A 215 -22.50 2.82 14.07
CA ALA A 215 -23.11 1.70 13.36
C ALA A 215 -22.06 0.95 12.51
N PHE A 216 -21.21 1.66 11.79
CA PHE A 216 -20.14 1.08 11.01
C PHE A 216 -19.18 0.28 11.89
N LYS A 217 -18.72 0.84 13.01
CA LYS A 217 -17.80 0.15 13.92
C LYS A 217 -18.38 -1.17 14.42
N ASP A 218 -19.61 -1.12 14.93
CA ASP A 218 -20.27 -2.30 15.50
C ASP A 218 -20.61 -3.32 14.40
N GLY A 219 -21.12 -2.86 13.26
CA GLY A 219 -21.49 -3.69 12.12
C GLY A 219 -20.29 -4.37 11.45
N PHE A 220 -19.21 -3.64 11.30
CA PHE A 220 -17.98 -4.18 10.75
C PHE A 220 -17.41 -5.30 11.62
N LEU A 221 -17.36 -5.10 12.95
CA LEU A 221 -16.88 -6.11 13.89
C LEU A 221 -17.80 -7.34 13.95
N ALA A 222 -19.12 -7.16 13.83
CA ALA A 222 -20.08 -8.25 13.78
C ALA A 222 -20.06 -9.06 12.46
N ALA A 223 -19.57 -8.45 11.38
CA ALA A 223 -19.54 -9.03 10.03
C ALA A 223 -18.33 -9.97 9.76
N SER A 224 -17.69 -10.49 10.79
CA SER A 224 -16.47 -11.34 10.65
C SER A 224 -15.37 -10.64 9.86
N PRO A 225 -14.78 -9.57 10.42
CA PRO A 225 -13.74 -8.81 9.75
C PRO A 225 -12.45 -9.63 9.56
N VAL A 226 -11.74 -9.33 8.47
CA VAL A 226 -10.44 -9.96 8.15
C VAL A 226 -9.47 -8.93 7.62
N LEU A 227 -8.18 -9.17 7.86
CA LEU A 227 -7.11 -8.43 7.20
C LEU A 227 -6.84 -9.02 5.83
N LEU A 228 -6.60 -8.17 4.86
CA LEU A 228 -6.09 -8.54 3.55
C LEU A 228 -4.62 -8.14 3.48
N GLU A 229 -3.78 -9.05 3.03
CA GLU A 229 -2.38 -8.79 2.72
C GLU A 229 -2.19 -8.57 1.22
N PRO A 230 -1.29 -7.66 0.81
CA PRO A 230 -0.96 -7.49 -0.60
C PRO A 230 -0.13 -8.68 -1.07
N ILE A 231 -0.53 -9.22 -2.22
CA ILE A 231 0.19 -10.26 -2.93
C ILE A 231 0.90 -9.61 -4.12
N VAL A 232 2.13 -10.00 -4.35
CA VAL A 232 2.91 -9.57 -5.49
C VAL A 232 3.15 -10.74 -6.43
N ASN A 233 3.11 -10.48 -7.71
CA ASN A 233 3.59 -11.41 -8.72
C ASN A 233 5.09 -11.18 -8.91
N MET A 234 5.87 -12.24 -8.69
CA MET A 234 7.31 -12.27 -8.84
C MET A 234 7.71 -13.04 -10.09
N GLN A 235 8.66 -12.51 -10.83
CA GLN A 235 9.37 -13.21 -11.89
C GLN A 235 10.83 -13.36 -11.46
N ILE A 236 11.26 -14.60 -11.27
CA ILE A 236 12.58 -14.94 -10.72
C ILE A 236 13.34 -15.67 -11.80
N ARG A 237 14.44 -15.08 -12.29
CA ARG A 237 15.30 -15.66 -13.31
C ARG A 237 16.53 -16.28 -12.66
N VAL A 238 16.69 -17.58 -12.80
CA VAL A 238 17.81 -18.33 -12.19
C VAL A 238 18.33 -19.40 -13.15
N PRO A 239 19.63 -19.76 -13.05
CA PRO A 239 20.15 -20.92 -13.77
C PRO A 239 19.35 -22.18 -13.42
N ASP A 240 19.10 -23.04 -14.41
CA ASP A 240 18.25 -24.24 -14.30
C ASP A 240 18.55 -25.11 -13.07
N LYS A 241 19.83 -25.26 -12.73
CA LYS A 241 20.27 -26.07 -11.58
C LYS A 241 19.75 -25.58 -10.22
N PHE A 242 19.34 -24.31 -10.09
CA PHE A 242 18.85 -23.71 -8.84
C PHE A 242 17.31 -23.63 -8.78
N THR A 243 16.61 -24.03 -9.83
CA THR A 243 15.13 -23.91 -9.88
C THR A 243 14.45 -24.64 -8.74
N GLY A 244 14.94 -25.86 -8.38
CA GLY A 244 14.39 -26.63 -7.25
C GLY A 244 14.56 -25.93 -5.90
N ASP A 245 15.71 -25.32 -5.64
CA ASP A 245 15.99 -24.60 -4.40
C ASP A 245 15.09 -23.35 -4.27
N VAL A 246 14.91 -22.61 -5.37
CA VAL A 246 14.04 -21.45 -5.44
C VAL A 246 12.59 -21.84 -5.18
N MET A 247 12.09 -22.92 -5.77
CA MET A 247 10.73 -23.42 -5.51
C MET A 247 10.54 -23.82 -4.05
N GLY A 248 11.54 -24.47 -3.45
CA GLY A 248 11.53 -24.83 -2.04
C GLY A 248 11.46 -23.61 -1.12
N ASP A 249 12.22 -22.55 -1.45
CA ASP A 249 12.21 -21.29 -0.69
C ASP A 249 10.89 -20.53 -0.86
N LEU A 250 10.35 -20.45 -2.08
CA LEU A 250 9.04 -19.83 -2.34
C LEU A 250 7.91 -20.51 -1.54
N ASN A 251 7.92 -21.82 -1.46
CA ASN A 251 6.94 -22.55 -0.65
C ASN A 251 7.06 -22.22 0.85
N LYS A 252 8.27 -22.05 1.38
CA LYS A 252 8.48 -21.59 2.77
C LYS A 252 7.95 -20.17 2.99
N ARG A 253 7.97 -19.33 1.96
CA ARG A 253 7.47 -17.95 1.97
C ARG A 253 5.98 -17.83 1.65
N ARG A 254 5.22 -18.91 1.76
CA ARG A 254 3.79 -18.94 1.42
C ARG A 254 3.52 -18.56 -0.04
N GLY A 255 4.55 -18.66 -0.89
CA GLY A 255 4.45 -18.37 -2.30
C GLY A 255 3.71 -19.45 -3.06
N ARG A 256 2.94 -19.06 -4.06
CA ARG A 256 2.26 -19.96 -5.00
C ARG A 256 2.94 -19.85 -6.35
N VAL A 257 3.65 -20.91 -6.76
CA VAL A 257 4.26 -20.98 -8.10
C VAL A 257 3.15 -21.11 -9.13
N LEU A 258 3.17 -20.22 -10.13
CA LEU A 258 2.20 -20.17 -11.23
C LEU A 258 2.72 -20.88 -12.47
N GLY A 259 4.02 -20.77 -12.73
CA GLY A 259 4.65 -21.36 -13.92
C GLY A 259 6.16 -21.31 -13.89
N MET A 260 6.76 -22.05 -14.83
CA MET A 260 8.19 -22.07 -15.07
C MET A 260 8.43 -22.05 -16.56
N ASN A 261 9.16 -21.07 -17.04
CA ASN A 261 9.46 -20.87 -18.44
C ASN A 261 10.99 -20.95 -18.66
N PRO A 262 11.51 -22.03 -19.28
CA PRO A 262 12.93 -22.13 -19.60
C PRO A 262 13.32 -21.05 -20.61
N ASP A 263 14.46 -20.40 -20.36
CA ASP A 263 15.07 -19.45 -21.28
C ASP A 263 16.12 -20.17 -22.15
N LYS A 264 16.33 -19.70 -23.37
CA LYS A 264 17.28 -20.29 -24.35
C LYS A 264 18.74 -20.27 -23.89
N GLN A 265 19.04 -19.60 -22.77
CA GLN A 265 20.41 -19.40 -22.24
C GLN A 265 20.75 -20.32 -21.05
N GLY A 266 19.96 -21.37 -20.77
CA GLY A 266 20.16 -22.23 -19.59
C GLY A 266 19.69 -21.59 -18.28
N TYR A 267 18.71 -20.69 -18.37
CA TYR A 267 18.00 -20.09 -17.25
C TYR A 267 16.53 -20.48 -17.28
N THR A 268 15.93 -20.55 -16.11
CA THR A 268 14.49 -20.70 -15.95
C THR A 268 13.92 -19.46 -15.29
N ILE A 269 12.81 -18.96 -15.83
CA ILE A 269 12.01 -17.89 -15.22
C ILE A 269 10.89 -18.56 -14.43
N VAL A 270 10.94 -18.44 -13.11
CA VAL A 270 9.90 -18.91 -12.20
C VAL A 270 8.96 -17.76 -11.93
N GLU A 271 7.68 -17.96 -12.20
CA GLU A 271 6.61 -17.01 -11.90
C GLU A 271 5.83 -17.46 -10.68
N ALA A 272 5.66 -16.58 -9.68
CA ALA A 272 5.00 -16.92 -8.44
C ALA A 272 4.29 -15.73 -7.82
N ASP A 273 3.14 -15.99 -7.18
CA ASP A 273 2.46 -15.04 -6.29
C ASP A 273 2.97 -15.22 -4.87
N VAL A 274 3.45 -14.16 -4.26
CA VAL A 274 4.07 -14.18 -2.92
C VAL A 274 3.53 -13.02 -2.08
N PRO A 275 3.22 -13.23 -0.79
CA PRO A 275 2.90 -12.11 0.10
C PRO A 275 4.04 -11.08 0.16
N GLU A 276 3.70 -9.80 0.04
CA GLU A 276 4.71 -8.71 0.03
C GLU A 276 5.60 -8.74 1.28
N LEU A 277 5.04 -9.13 2.42
CA LEU A 277 5.77 -9.26 3.67
C LEU A 277 6.98 -10.22 3.57
N GLU A 278 6.87 -11.26 2.75
CA GLU A 278 7.87 -12.32 2.60
C GLU A 278 8.99 -11.97 1.61
N ILE A 279 8.83 -10.88 0.86
CA ILE A 279 9.85 -10.44 -0.12
C ILE A 279 11.00 -9.69 0.56
N TYR A 280 10.76 -9.16 1.76
CA TYR A 280 11.80 -8.42 2.46
C TYR A 280 13.05 -9.28 2.67
N GLY A 281 14.20 -8.80 2.17
CA GLY A 281 15.47 -9.53 2.23
C GLY A 281 15.59 -10.70 1.24
N TYR A 282 14.61 -10.94 0.36
CA TYR A 282 14.66 -12.01 -0.62
C TYR A 282 15.85 -11.89 -1.58
N ALA A 283 16.23 -10.68 -1.98
CA ALA A 283 17.37 -10.42 -2.83
C ALA A 283 18.67 -11.05 -2.30
N THR A 284 18.93 -10.87 -1.01
CA THR A 284 20.12 -11.41 -0.35
C THR A 284 20.09 -12.94 -0.32
N ILE A 285 18.92 -13.52 -0.03
CA ILE A 285 18.74 -14.98 0.02
C ILE A 285 18.86 -15.60 -1.36
N LEU A 286 18.22 -15.00 -2.38
CA LEU A 286 18.31 -15.48 -3.77
C LEU A 286 19.76 -15.47 -4.27
N ARG A 287 20.51 -14.38 -4.01
CA ARG A 287 21.93 -14.30 -4.37
C ARG A 287 22.76 -15.33 -3.65
N SER A 288 22.51 -15.56 -2.36
CA SER A 288 23.21 -16.59 -1.59
C SER A 288 22.95 -17.99 -2.16
N MET A 289 21.69 -18.32 -2.51
CA MET A 289 21.33 -19.63 -3.10
C MET A 289 21.93 -19.85 -4.48
N THR A 290 22.01 -18.80 -5.29
CA THR A 290 22.40 -18.89 -6.70
C THR A 290 23.84 -18.50 -6.98
N GLY A 291 24.64 -18.20 -5.94
CA GLY A 291 26.00 -17.67 -6.12
C GLY A 291 26.03 -16.33 -6.85
N GLY A 292 24.99 -15.51 -6.70
CA GLY A 292 24.86 -14.21 -7.34
C GLY A 292 24.27 -14.23 -8.76
N ALA A 293 23.96 -15.40 -9.32
CA ALA A 293 23.47 -15.53 -10.69
C ALA A 293 21.96 -15.35 -10.85
N GLY A 294 21.20 -15.29 -9.74
CA GLY A 294 19.75 -15.08 -9.77
C GLY A 294 19.37 -13.60 -9.66
N ASP A 295 18.35 -13.21 -10.39
CA ASP A 295 17.69 -11.92 -10.27
C ASP A 295 16.17 -12.09 -10.17
N PHE A 296 15.46 -11.06 -9.75
CA PHE A 296 14.01 -11.06 -9.73
C PHE A 296 13.43 -9.65 -9.91
N SER A 297 12.23 -9.62 -10.42
CA SER A 297 11.38 -8.45 -10.45
C SER A 297 10.01 -8.79 -9.88
N TYR A 298 9.26 -7.81 -9.42
CA TYR A 298 7.90 -8.03 -8.92
C TYR A 298 6.97 -6.86 -9.23
N THR A 299 5.71 -7.17 -9.34
CA THR A 299 4.61 -6.20 -9.47
C THR A 299 3.56 -6.50 -8.41
N CYS A 300 3.03 -5.46 -7.75
CA CYS A 300 1.93 -5.63 -6.79
C CYS A 300 0.63 -5.86 -7.58
N LEU A 301 -0.09 -6.94 -7.32
CA LEU A 301 -1.26 -7.32 -8.11
C LEU A 301 -2.57 -7.29 -7.34
N LEU A 302 -2.65 -7.82 -6.12
CA LEU A 302 -3.94 -8.11 -5.49
C LEU A 302 -3.84 -8.07 -3.96
N TYR A 303 -4.99 -7.78 -3.33
CA TYR A 303 -5.18 -8.00 -1.90
C TYR A 303 -5.95 -9.30 -1.69
N THR A 304 -5.39 -10.23 -0.90
CA THR A 304 -6.06 -11.47 -0.53
C THR A 304 -6.10 -11.66 0.98
N SER A 305 -7.09 -12.42 1.46
CA SER A 305 -7.08 -12.82 2.86
C SER A 305 -5.96 -13.83 3.11
N PRO A 306 -5.22 -13.73 4.24
CA PRO A 306 -4.20 -14.68 4.62
C PRO A 306 -4.70 -16.13 4.55
N SER A 307 -3.84 -17.05 4.09
CA SER A 307 -4.18 -18.47 3.98
C SER A 307 -4.57 -19.04 5.36
N PRO A 308 -5.49 -20.01 5.42
CA PRO A 308 -5.82 -20.73 6.66
C PRO A 308 -4.61 -21.38 7.36
N ARG A 309 -3.52 -21.63 6.63
CA ARG A 309 -2.26 -22.16 7.19
C ARG A 309 -1.54 -21.16 8.12
N ASP A 310 -1.85 -19.88 8.00
CA ASP A 310 -1.20 -18.82 8.78
C ASP A 310 -1.83 -18.63 10.18
N ARG A 311 -2.89 -19.35 10.52
CA ARG A 311 -3.57 -19.30 11.81
C ARG A 311 -2.86 -20.07 12.93
N SER A 312 -1.76 -20.75 12.65
CA SER A 312 -1.04 -21.61 13.60
C SER A 312 0.15 -20.92 14.28
N VAL A 313 0.32 -19.62 14.15
CA VAL A 313 1.33 -18.85 14.89
C VAL A 313 0.62 -17.76 15.67
N SER A 314 0.09 -18.15 16.83
CA SER A 314 -0.29 -17.24 17.92
C SER A 314 0.76 -17.33 19.00
#